data_f11790aab838ad5588c5b784b86ce241
#
_entry.id   f11790aab838ad5588c5b784b86ce241
#
_cell.length_a   1.000
_cell.length_b   1.000
_cell.length_c   1.000
_cell.angle_alpha   90.00
_cell.angle_beta   90.00
_cell.angle_gamma   90.00
#
_symmetry.space_group_name_H-M   'P 1'
#
loop_
_entity.id
_entity.type
_entity.pdbx_description
1 polymer ?
#
loop_
_entity_poly.entity_id
_entity_poly.type
_entity_poly.pdbx_seq_one_letter_code
_entity_poly.pdbx_strand_id
1 'polypeptide(L)'
;LPKAFETKSGTGLISSDAAENLLCAVHWAANGPKPLGSHSDTSVVIMHANANDGVCSVLPGTGVRKMHTSRRDAFHAVNSEPLGMIHIENGAIEHTLHSTYAEAIQDSPRRAIAERPDAYESGVRIAQFTAGPWLHAEQIEAVAQSGVQAIVIHGTGLGHLPIDDPGKDAPENTKIWRTLTRCVNR
;
A
#
# COMPACT_ATOMS: atom_id res chain seq x y z
N LEU A 1 19.00 12.82 -0.31
CA LEU A 1 19.37 12.78 1.10
C LEU A 1 18.63 13.89 1.82
N PRO A 2 17.94 13.60 2.94
CA PRO A 2 17.32 14.66 3.74
C PRO A 2 18.41 15.61 4.25
N LYS A 3 18.15 16.89 4.13
CA LYS A 3 19.06 17.90 4.68
C LYS A 3 19.06 17.75 6.20
N ALA A 4 20.24 17.76 6.80
CA ALA A 4 20.38 17.77 8.23
C ALA A 4 19.67 19.00 8.82
N PHE A 5 19.04 18.81 9.97
CA PHE A 5 18.28 19.85 10.63
C PHE A 5 19.21 20.87 11.26
N GLU A 6 19.03 22.12 10.95
CA GLU A 6 19.55 23.21 11.75
C GLU A 6 18.45 23.63 12.74
N THR A 7 18.59 23.23 13.98
CA THR A 7 17.84 23.80 15.07
C THR A 7 18.46 25.16 15.43
N LYS A 8 17.86 26.23 15.00
CA LYS A 8 18.17 27.55 15.57
C LYS A 8 17.46 27.67 16.91
N SER A 9 18.27 27.64 17.98
CA SER A 9 17.94 28.11 19.33
C SER A 9 16.47 27.98 19.75
N GLY A 10 16.10 26.85 20.27
CA GLY A 10 14.94 26.68 21.16
C GLY A 10 13.55 26.76 20.56
N THR A 11 13.38 27.11 19.30
CA THR A 11 12.08 27.19 18.60
C THR A 11 12.16 26.64 17.18
N GLY A 12 13.13 25.74 16.91
CA GLY A 12 13.36 25.23 15.56
C GLY A 12 12.21 24.33 15.12
N LEU A 13 11.43 24.79 14.17
CA LEU A 13 10.58 23.92 13.37
C LEU A 13 11.48 22.95 12.64
N ILE A 14 11.30 21.68 12.90
CA ILE A 14 11.94 20.62 12.13
C ILE A 14 11.39 20.73 10.70
N SER A 15 12.26 21.08 9.76
CA SER A 15 11.84 21.33 8.37
C SER A 15 11.63 20.04 7.58
N SER A 16 11.96 18.87 8.13
CA SER A 16 11.85 17.57 7.48
C SER A 16 11.39 16.51 8.48
N ASP A 17 10.55 15.62 8.03
CA ASP A 17 10.03 14.47 8.77
C ASP A 17 11.01 13.28 8.87
N ALA A 18 12.09 13.33 8.08
CA ALA A 18 12.94 12.16 7.87
C ALA A 18 13.66 11.68 9.14
N ALA A 19 14.15 12.61 9.98
CA ALA A 19 14.89 12.22 11.19
C ALA A 19 13.97 11.57 12.22
N GLU A 20 12.78 12.11 12.41
CA GLU A 20 11.82 11.59 13.36
C GLU A 20 11.26 10.25 12.90
N ASN A 21 10.91 10.13 11.62
CA ASN A 21 10.50 8.85 11.03
C ASN A 21 11.58 7.77 11.18
N LEU A 22 12.85 8.12 10.95
CA LEU A 22 13.97 7.18 11.13
C LEU A 22 14.13 6.78 12.59
N LEU A 23 14.07 7.73 13.50
CA LEU A 23 14.19 7.47 14.94
C LEU A 23 13.07 6.54 15.42
N CYS A 24 11.85 6.81 15.03
CA CYS A 24 10.69 5.93 15.30
C CYS A 24 10.85 4.54 14.68
N ALA A 25 11.39 4.46 13.47
CA ALA A 25 11.62 3.18 12.81
C ALA A 25 12.67 2.32 13.55
N VAL A 26 13.75 2.95 13.99
CA VAL A 26 14.79 2.28 14.82
C VAL A 26 14.20 1.83 16.18
N HIS A 27 13.41 2.70 16.83
CA HIS A 27 12.74 2.35 18.07
C HIS A 27 11.83 1.13 17.90
N TRP A 28 10.99 1.11 16.85
CA TRP A 28 10.11 -0.02 16.57
C TRP A 28 10.89 -1.31 16.28
N ALA A 29 11.94 -1.23 15.49
CA ALA A 29 12.77 -2.38 15.18
C ALA A 29 13.43 -2.99 16.42
N ALA A 30 13.82 -2.15 17.38
CA ALA A 30 14.45 -2.58 18.62
C ALA A 30 13.46 -3.05 19.70
N ASN A 31 12.36 -2.34 19.87
CA ASN A 31 11.46 -2.46 21.02
C ASN A 31 10.03 -2.87 20.67
N GLY A 32 9.66 -2.87 19.38
CA GLY A 32 8.34 -3.30 18.92
C GLY A 32 8.08 -4.78 19.23
N PRO A 33 6.82 -5.21 19.12
CA PRO A 33 6.45 -6.57 19.46
C PRO A 33 7.21 -7.56 18.59
N LYS A 34 7.84 -8.54 19.25
CA LYS A 34 8.44 -9.69 18.58
C LYS A 34 7.39 -10.79 18.56
N PRO A 35 6.80 -11.12 17.41
CA PRO A 35 5.81 -12.17 17.32
C PRO A 35 6.39 -13.47 17.86
N LEU A 36 5.61 -14.22 18.62
CA LEU A 36 5.96 -15.56 19.08
C LEU A 36 6.09 -16.48 17.86
N GLY A 37 7.29 -17.02 17.63
CA GLY A 37 7.58 -17.90 16.51
C GLY A 37 8.27 -17.20 15.33
N SER A 38 8.52 -17.94 14.26
CA SER A 38 9.27 -17.51 13.07
C SER A 38 8.56 -16.48 12.18
N HIS A 39 7.51 -15.87 12.66
CA HIS A 39 6.63 -14.99 11.88
C HIS A 39 6.71 -13.56 12.40
N SER A 40 7.71 -12.85 11.96
CA SER A 40 7.67 -11.41 12.03
C SER A 40 6.75 -10.91 10.91
N ASP A 41 5.79 -10.03 11.22
CA ASP A 41 5.27 -9.10 10.22
C ASP A 41 6.43 -8.21 9.87
N THR A 42 7.06 -8.63 8.86
CA THR A 42 8.47 -8.41 8.70
C THR A 42 8.73 -7.04 8.15
N SER A 43 7.72 -6.39 7.59
CA SER A 43 7.89 -5.07 7.00
C SER A 43 6.75 -4.15 7.40
N VAL A 44 7.10 -3.08 8.08
CA VAL A 44 6.20 -1.98 8.42
C VAL A 44 6.71 -0.68 7.80
N VAL A 45 5.82 0.24 7.58
CA VAL A 45 6.16 1.61 7.19
C VAL A 45 5.87 2.52 8.37
N ILE A 46 6.86 3.32 8.77
CA ILE A 46 6.72 4.25 9.88
C ILE A 46 6.84 5.67 9.35
N MET A 47 5.78 6.42 9.52
CA MET A 47 5.66 7.79 9.02
C MET A 47 4.86 8.64 10.01
N HIS A 48 5.03 9.95 9.93
CA HIS A 48 4.26 10.90 10.75
C HIS A 48 2.76 10.59 10.70
N ALA A 49 2.14 10.58 11.86
CA ALA A 49 0.70 10.34 12.00
C ALA A 49 -0.14 11.56 11.61
N ASN A 50 0.44 12.75 11.74
CA ASN A 50 -0.20 14.04 11.43
C ASN A 50 0.88 15.04 10.95
N ALA A 51 0.51 16.29 10.79
CA ALA A 51 1.41 17.35 10.32
C ALA A 51 2.41 17.85 11.41
N ASN A 52 2.17 17.52 12.68
CA ASN A 52 3.01 17.92 13.80
C ASN A 52 4.10 16.91 14.08
N ASP A 53 5.11 17.35 14.86
CA ASP A 53 6.15 16.45 15.39
C ASP A 53 5.62 15.62 16.57
N GLY A 54 6.37 14.60 16.94
CA GLY A 54 6.16 13.84 18.17
C GLY A 54 5.34 12.55 18.01
N VAL A 55 4.69 12.32 16.87
CA VAL A 55 3.87 11.10 16.71
C VAL A 55 4.05 10.49 15.32
N CYS A 56 4.43 9.21 15.27
CA CYS A 56 4.47 8.41 14.06
C CYS A 56 3.48 7.25 14.11
N SER A 57 2.87 6.94 12.98
CA SER A 57 2.06 5.74 12.78
C SER A 57 2.92 4.56 12.33
N VAL A 58 2.65 3.39 12.87
CA VAL A 58 3.18 2.12 12.40
C VAL A 58 2.16 1.49 11.46
N LEU A 59 2.47 1.47 10.18
CA LEU A 59 1.56 1.08 9.12
C LEU A 59 1.93 -0.31 8.57
N PRO A 60 0.95 -1.17 8.26
CA PRO A 60 1.24 -2.48 7.67
C PRO A 60 1.88 -2.34 6.29
N GLY A 61 3.03 -2.96 6.07
CA GLY A 61 3.78 -2.83 4.81
C GLY A 61 3.00 -3.27 3.57
N THR A 62 2.08 -4.21 3.72
CA THR A 62 1.23 -4.71 2.63
C THR A 62 -0.05 -3.88 2.43
N GLY A 63 -0.42 -3.04 3.40
CA GLY A 63 -1.67 -2.27 3.41
C GLY A 63 -1.46 -0.76 3.48
N VAL A 64 -0.28 -0.24 3.15
CA VAL A 64 0.01 1.19 3.20
C VAL A 64 0.01 1.82 1.81
N ARG A 65 -0.49 3.05 1.74
CA ARG A 65 -0.44 3.84 0.51
C ARG A 65 -0.06 5.29 0.79
N LYS A 66 0.76 5.85 -0.10
CA LYS A 66 1.05 7.28 -0.09
C LYS A 66 -0.11 8.02 -0.76
N MET A 67 -0.81 8.85 0.00
CA MET A 67 -2.02 9.56 -0.43
C MET A 67 -1.75 11.01 -0.83
N HIS A 68 -0.56 11.55 -0.55
CA HIS A 68 -0.19 12.91 -0.87
C HIS A 68 1.30 13.02 -1.22
N THR A 69 1.65 13.94 -2.11
CA THR A 69 3.04 14.08 -2.61
C THR A 69 4.00 14.70 -1.60
N SER A 70 3.53 15.59 -0.73
CA SER A 70 4.38 16.48 0.09
C SER A 70 3.95 16.67 1.54
N ARG A 71 2.83 16.08 1.99
CA ARG A 71 2.45 16.13 3.40
C ARG A 71 3.28 15.17 4.23
N ARG A 72 3.53 15.53 5.50
CA ARG A 72 4.23 14.66 6.46
C ARG A 72 3.43 13.39 6.74
N ASP A 73 2.13 13.54 6.95
CA ASP A 73 1.15 12.48 7.14
C ASP A 73 0.61 11.91 5.81
N ALA A 74 1.47 11.80 4.80
CA ALA A 74 1.06 11.36 3.46
C ALA A 74 0.73 9.87 3.38
N PHE A 75 1.22 9.05 4.30
CA PHE A 75 1.05 7.60 4.25
C PHE A 75 -0.08 7.17 5.17
N HIS A 76 -1.01 6.38 4.63
CA HIS A 76 -2.17 5.86 5.34
C HIS A 76 -2.30 4.36 5.15
N ALA A 77 -2.79 3.67 6.19
CA ALA A 77 -3.26 2.31 6.04
C ALA A 77 -4.52 2.29 5.17
N VAL A 78 -4.62 1.32 4.28
CA VAL A 78 -5.75 1.13 3.36
C VAL A 78 -6.40 -0.22 3.65
N ASN A 79 -7.70 -0.20 3.89
CA ASN A 79 -8.49 -1.38 4.31
C ASN A 79 -7.97 -2.07 5.59
N SER A 80 -7.25 -1.35 6.41
CA SER A 80 -6.72 -1.82 7.70
C SER A 80 -6.49 -0.63 8.63
N GLU A 81 -6.37 -0.92 9.92
CA GLU A 81 -5.92 0.07 10.89
C GLU A 81 -4.38 0.10 10.96
N PRO A 82 -3.79 1.20 11.46
CA PRO A 82 -2.39 1.19 11.86
C PRO A 82 -2.12 0.07 12.89
N LEU A 83 -0.94 -0.50 12.85
CA LEU A 83 -0.54 -1.54 13.81
C LEU A 83 -0.28 -0.95 15.20
N GLY A 84 0.07 0.32 15.24
CA GLY A 84 0.35 1.06 16.47
C GLY A 84 0.78 2.49 16.20
N MET A 85 1.11 3.17 17.28
CA MET A 85 1.61 4.54 17.28
C MET A 85 2.91 4.61 18.07
N ILE A 86 3.80 5.52 17.67
CA ILE A 86 5.04 5.82 18.38
C ILE A 86 4.99 7.29 18.77
N HIS A 87 5.22 7.54 20.06
CA HIS A 87 5.20 8.88 20.64
C HIS A 87 6.60 9.28 21.04
N ILE A 88 6.99 10.50 20.72
CA ILE A 88 8.21 11.13 21.17
C ILE A 88 7.83 12.32 22.06
N GLU A 89 8.12 12.20 23.32
CA GLU A 89 7.81 13.26 24.30
C GLU A 89 8.98 13.41 25.27
N ASN A 90 9.43 14.65 25.49
CA ASN A 90 10.51 14.98 26.45
C ASN A 90 11.78 14.13 26.30
N GLY A 91 12.10 13.72 25.06
CA GLY A 91 13.27 12.85 24.78
C GLY A 91 13.05 11.37 25.03
N ALA A 92 11.89 10.97 25.54
CA ALA A 92 11.47 9.57 25.62
C ALA A 92 10.75 9.15 24.33
N ILE A 93 10.91 7.89 23.95
CA ILE A 93 10.22 7.29 22.81
C ILE A 93 9.46 6.08 23.33
N GLU A 94 8.17 6.07 23.15
CA GLU A 94 7.28 4.99 23.57
C GLU A 94 6.38 4.58 22.42
N HIS A 95 5.88 3.35 22.46
CA HIS A 95 4.91 2.90 21.47
C HIS A 95 3.68 2.26 22.12
N THR A 96 2.57 2.37 21.43
CA THR A 96 1.31 1.70 21.77
C THR A 96 0.87 0.84 20.59
N LEU A 97 0.28 -0.31 20.89
CA LEU A 97 -0.28 -1.18 19.84
C LEU A 97 -1.76 -0.90 19.65
N HIS A 98 -2.22 -0.98 18.42
CA HIS A 98 -3.65 -1.02 18.14
C HIS A 98 -4.24 -2.33 18.70
N SER A 99 -5.44 -2.30 19.26
CA SER A 99 -6.05 -3.45 19.95
C SER A 99 -6.15 -4.69 19.05
N THR A 100 -6.63 -4.51 17.83
CA THR A 100 -6.74 -5.62 16.85
C THR A 100 -5.40 -6.25 16.51
N TYR A 101 -4.33 -5.46 16.45
CA TYR A 101 -2.99 -5.99 16.22
C TYR A 101 -2.45 -6.69 17.47
N ALA A 102 -2.65 -6.11 18.65
CA ALA A 102 -2.26 -6.71 19.92
C ALA A 102 -2.91 -8.09 20.13
N GLU A 103 -4.19 -8.24 19.78
CA GLU A 103 -4.90 -9.52 19.80
C GLU A 103 -4.34 -10.48 18.73
N ALA A 104 -4.17 -10.02 17.50
CA ALA A 104 -3.70 -10.85 16.40
C ALA A 104 -2.30 -11.47 16.63
N ILE A 105 -1.40 -10.78 17.34
CA ILE A 105 -0.07 -11.30 17.65
C ILE A 105 -0.09 -12.34 18.79
N GLN A 106 -1.17 -12.42 19.59
CA GLN A 106 -1.32 -13.39 20.66
C GLN A 106 -1.96 -14.70 20.19
N ASP A 107 -2.89 -14.63 19.25
CA ASP A 107 -3.81 -15.74 18.93
C ASP A 107 -3.40 -16.59 17.73
N SER A 108 -2.37 -16.24 16.99
CA SER A 108 -2.20 -16.85 15.68
C SER A 108 -0.96 -17.76 15.57
N PRO A 109 -1.15 -19.07 15.34
CA PRO A 109 -0.14 -19.84 14.62
C PRO A 109 -0.12 -19.30 13.19
N ARG A 110 0.72 -18.31 12.96
CA ARG A 110 0.79 -17.62 11.69
C ARG A 110 1.21 -18.57 10.59
N ARG A 111 0.71 -18.34 9.39
CA ARG A 111 1.08 -19.07 8.18
C ARG A 111 2.59 -19.11 8.08
N ALA A 112 3.14 -20.28 7.81
CA ALA A 112 4.55 -20.42 7.46
C ALA A 112 4.84 -19.43 6.33
N ILE A 113 5.79 -18.52 6.54
CA ILE A 113 6.29 -17.68 5.46
C ILE A 113 6.96 -18.62 4.49
N ALA A 114 6.62 -18.54 3.22
CA ALA A 114 7.37 -19.23 2.19
C ALA A 114 8.85 -18.88 2.35
N GLU A 115 9.71 -19.88 2.44
CA GLU A 115 11.14 -19.68 2.71
C GLU A 115 11.81 -18.75 1.68
N ARG A 116 11.26 -18.72 0.48
CA ARG A 116 11.66 -17.78 -0.59
C ARG A 116 10.45 -17.37 -1.41
N PRO A 117 10.33 -16.09 -1.81
CA PRO A 117 9.41 -15.70 -2.85
C PRO A 117 9.80 -16.43 -4.14
N ASP A 118 8.81 -16.90 -4.90
CA ASP A 118 9.05 -17.39 -6.23
C ASP A 118 9.70 -16.31 -7.09
N ALA A 119 10.69 -16.70 -7.86
CA ALA A 119 11.33 -15.77 -8.78
C ALA A 119 10.32 -15.38 -9.87
N TYR A 120 10.23 -14.08 -10.15
CA TYR A 120 9.47 -13.61 -11.29
C TYR A 120 10.12 -14.11 -12.59
N GLU A 121 9.32 -14.66 -13.48
CA GLU A 121 9.78 -14.93 -14.83
C GLU A 121 10.13 -13.62 -15.53
N SER A 122 11.38 -13.50 -15.96
CA SER A 122 11.80 -12.35 -16.73
C SER A 122 11.15 -12.36 -18.10
N GLY A 123 10.64 -11.23 -18.55
CA GLY A 123 10.04 -11.09 -19.88
C GLY A 123 8.52 -11.23 -19.93
N VAL A 124 7.84 -11.54 -18.85
CA VAL A 124 6.37 -11.51 -18.80
C VAL A 124 5.90 -10.06 -18.97
N ARG A 125 5.11 -9.81 -20.01
CA ARG A 125 4.53 -8.51 -20.30
C ARG A 125 3.10 -8.44 -19.79
N ILE A 126 2.84 -7.50 -18.91
CA ILE A 126 1.53 -7.29 -18.28
C ILE A 126 1.05 -5.89 -18.66
N ALA A 127 -0.19 -5.80 -19.12
CA ALA A 127 -0.86 -4.52 -19.32
C ALA A 127 -1.84 -4.26 -18.18
N GLN A 128 -2.09 -2.98 -17.92
CA GLN A 128 -2.99 -2.54 -16.87
C GLN A 128 -3.98 -1.52 -17.41
N PHE A 129 -5.27 -1.72 -17.10
CA PHE A 129 -6.35 -0.80 -17.41
C PHE A 129 -7.12 -0.43 -16.16
N THR A 130 -7.84 0.68 -16.22
CA THR A 130 -8.80 1.09 -15.20
C THR A 130 -10.19 1.15 -15.83
N ALA A 131 -11.15 0.53 -15.19
CA ALA A 131 -12.55 0.57 -15.63
C ALA A 131 -13.10 1.99 -15.53
N GLY A 132 -13.82 2.40 -16.56
CA GLY A 132 -14.45 3.71 -16.65
C GLY A 132 -14.97 3.97 -18.06
N PRO A 133 -15.63 5.11 -18.31
CA PRO A 133 -16.20 5.44 -19.59
C PRO A 133 -15.16 5.67 -20.71
N TRP A 134 -13.89 5.74 -20.34
CA TRP A 134 -12.75 5.86 -21.26
C TRP A 134 -12.15 4.51 -21.68
N LEU A 135 -12.63 3.38 -21.13
CA LEU A 135 -12.16 2.06 -21.51
C LEU A 135 -12.88 1.60 -22.77
N HIS A 136 -12.14 1.36 -23.84
CA HIS A 136 -12.68 0.91 -25.12
C HIS A 136 -12.11 -0.45 -25.53
N ALA A 137 -12.93 -1.23 -26.25
CA ALA A 137 -12.57 -2.57 -26.72
C ALA A 137 -11.31 -2.56 -27.61
N GLU A 138 -11.16 -1.56 -28.44
CA GLU A 138 -10.03 -1.40 -29.37
C GLU A 138 -8.70 -1.23 -28.63
N GLN A 139 -8.70 -0.57 -27.45
CA GLN A 139 -7.50 -0.41 -26.63
C GLN A 139 -7.06 -1.77 -26.08
N ILE A 140 -8.00 -2.57 -25.57
CA ILE A 140 -7.73 -3.90 -25.06
C ILE A 140 -7.20 -4.81 -26.17
N GLU A 141 -7.83 -4.75 -27.35
CA GLU A 141 -7.44 -5.57 -28.50
C GLU A 141 -6.03 -5.23 -29.02
N ALA A 142 -5.73 -3.94 -29.16
CA ALA A 142 -4.41 -3.48 -29.59
C ALA A 142 -3.31 -3.94 -28.63
N VAL A 143 -3.56 -3.85 -27.34
CA VAL A 143 -2.62 -4.30 -26.30
C VAL A 143 -2.48 -5.84 -26.34
N ALA A 144 -3.56 -6.58 -26.47
CA ALA A 144 -3.52 -8.04 -26.58
C ALA A 144 -2.73 -8.51 -27.82
N GLN A 145 -2.85 -7.78 -28.94
CA GLN A 145 -2.09 -8.06 -30.18
C GLN A 145 -0.60 -7.72 -30.06
N SER A 146 -0.21 -6.84 -29.15
CA SER A 146 1.21 -6.48 -28.91
C SER A 146 2.04 -7.57 -28.26
N GLY A 147 1.43 -8.72 -27.93
CA GLY A 147 2.08 -9.87 -27.30
C GLY A 147 2.17 -9.74 -25.78
N VAL A 148 1.24 -9.03 -25.16
CA VAL A 148 1.01 -9.04 -23.72
C VAL A 148 0.46 -10.38 -23.29
N GLN A 149 0.96 -10.92 -22.19
CA GLN A 149 0.62 -12.26 -21.69
C GLN A 149 -0.45 -12.21 -20.61
N ALA A 150 -0.60 -11.06 -19.94
CA ALA A 150 -1.64 -10.85 -18.95
C ALA A 150 -2.18 -9.42 -19.00
N ILE A 151 -3.46 -9.27 -18.64
CA ILE A 151 -4.13 -7.99 -18.50
C ILE A 151 -4.72 -7.92 -17.09
N VAL A 152 -4.37 -6.86 -16.36
CA VAL A 152 -4.96 -6.52 -15.07
C VAL A 152 -5.93 -5.36 -15.26
N ILE A 153 -7.16 -5.50 -14.83
CA ILE A 153 -8.16 -4.42 -14.92
C ILE A 153 -8.59 -4.05 -13.51
N HIS A 154 -8.37 -2.79 -13.13
CA HIS A 154 -8.90 -2.22 -11.91
C HIS A 154 -10.38 -1.92 -12.13
N GLY A 155 -11.25 -2.67 -11.46
CA GLY A 155 -12.69 -2.44 -11.46
C GLY A 155 -13.09 -1.17 -10.70
N THR A 156 -14.37 -0.86 -10.73
CA THR A 156 -14.96 0.18 -9.87
C THR A 156 -14.95 -0.26 -8.40
N GLY A 157 -15.50 0.54 -7.48
CA GLY A 157 -15.46 0.25 -6.04
C GLY A 157 -15.99 -1.13 -5.63
N LEU A 158 -16.93 -1.69 -6.40
CA LEU A 158 -17.43 -3.07 -6.22
C LEU A 158 -16.81 -4.08 -7.21
N GLY A 159 -15.77 -3.69 -7.92
CA GLY A 159 -15.08 -4.56 -8.88
C GLY A 159 -15.78 -4.68 -10.24
N HIS A 160 -16.74 -3.82 -10.54
CA HIS A 160 -17.47 -3.89 -11.80
C HIS A 160 -16.65 -3.38 -12.98
N LEU A 161 -16.91 -3.95 -14.15
CA LEU A 161 -16.42 -3.51 -15.44
C LEU A 161 -17.60 -3.06 -16.31
N PRO A 162 -17.40 -2.16 -17.28
CA PRO A 162 -18.44 -1.77 -18.24
C PRO A 162 -18.59 -2.85 -19.33
N ILE A 163 -19.26 -3.95 -19.01
CA ILE A 163 -19.36 -5.14 -19.86
C ILE A 163 -20.80 -5.54 -20.17
N ASP A 164 -21.78 -4.86 -19.59
CA ASP A 164 -23.19 -5.15 -19.74
C ASP A 164 -23.94 -3.96 -20.35
N ASP A 165 -24.98 -4.25 -21.10
CA ASP A 165 -25.79 -3.26 -21.82
C ASP A 165 -27.30 -3.62 -21.78
N PRO A 166 -27.92 -3.65 -20.58
CA PRO A 166 -29.31 -4.03 -20.44
C PRO A 166 -30.27 -3.02 -21.08
N GLY A 167 -29.88 -1.75 -21.15
CA GLY A 167 -30.65 -0.69 -21.76
C GLY A 167 -30.54 -0.60 -23.28
N LYS A 168 -29.57 -1.27 -23.89
CA LYS A 168 -29.21 -1.18 -25.31
C LYS A 168 -28.78 0.22 -25.76
N ASP A 169 -28.26 1.01 -24.84
CA ASP A 169 -27.75 2.37 -25.02
C ASP A 169 -26.24 2.49 -24.84
N ALA A 170 -25.57 1.39 -24.46
CA ALA A 170 -24.14 1.31 -24.26
C ALA A 170 -23.49 0.14 -25.05
N PRO A 171 -23.57 0.13 -26.38
CA PRO A 171 -23.10 -0.99 -27.22
C PRO A 171 -21.60 -1.26 -27.08
N GLU A 172 -20.82 -0.29 -26.63
CA GLU A 172 -19.38 -0.43 -26.36
C GLU A 172 -19.11 -1.44 -25.24
N ASN A 173 -19.95 -1.49 -24.22
CA ASN A 173 -19.82 -2.44 -23.12
C ASN A 173 -19.85 -3.91 -23.65
N THR A 174 -20.76 -4.19 -24.58
CA THR A 174 -20.85 -5.52 -25.20
C THR A 174 -19.58 -5.85 -26.01
N LYS A 175 -18.98 -4.86 -26.66
CA LYS A 175 -17.71 -5.06 -27.37
C LYS A 175 -16.56 -5.36 -26.41
N ILE A 176 -16.47 -4.65 -25.28
CA ILE A 176 -15.48 -4.90 -24.23
C ILE A 176 -15.60 -6.35 -23.74
N TRP A 177 -16.80 -6.80 -23.39
CA TRP A 177 -17.05 -8.18 -22.98
C TRP A 177 -16.55 -9.20 -24.01
N ARG A 178 -16.93 -9.05 -25.27
CA ARG A 178 -16.51 -9.94 -26.35
C ARG A 178 -15.00 -9.96 -26.54
N THR A 179 -14.36 -8.81 -26.42
CA THR A 179 -12.90 -8.70 -26.56
C THR A 179 -12.17 -9.37 -25.40
N LEU A 180 -12.60 -9.16 -24.17
CA LEU A 180 -12.05 -9.84 -23.01
C LEU A 180 -12.20 -11.38 -23.11
N THR A 181 -13.39 -11.85 -23.51
CA THR A 181 -13.64 -13.27 -23.71
C THR A 181 -12.70 -13.88 -24.77
N ARG A 182 -12.44 -13.15 -25.87
CA ARG A 182 -11.46 -13.60 -26.88
C ARG A 182 -10.03 -13.63 -26.33
N CYS A 183 -9.65 -12.68 -25.48
CA CYS A 183 -8.32 -12.66 -24.87
C CYS A 183 -8.07 -13.86 -23.95
N VAL A 184 -9.08 -14.27 -23.19
CA VAL A 184 -8.97 -15.42 -22.26
C VAL A 184 -8.91 -16.76 -23.01
N ASN A 185 -9.52 -16.86 -24.18
CA ASN A 185 -9.59 -18.09 -24.97
C ASN A 185 -8.45 -18.24 -26.00
N ARG A 186 -7.45 -17.38 -25.97
CA ARG A 186 -6.23 -17.47 -26.79
C ARG A 186 -5.12 -18.19 -26.03
#